data_0d73ec021117c36dd28b6f327a4b3fc4
#
_entry.id   0d73ec021117c36dd28b6f327a4b3fc4
#
_cell.length_a   1.000
_cell.length_b   1.000
_cell.length_c   1.000
_cell.angle_alpha   90.00
_cell.angle_beta   90.00
_cell.angle_gamma   90.00
#
_symmetry.space_group_name_H-M   'P 1'
#
loop_
_entity.id
_entity.type
_entity.pdbx_description
1 polymer ?
#
loop_
_entity_poly.entity_id
_entity_poly.type
_entity_poly.pdbx_seq_one_letter_code
_entity_poly.pdbx_strand_id
1 'polypeptide(L)'
;FRLGVSGSGKSFSAKEEIVDLALSTEDDILILDPESEFASLVEALNGEVIRISATSDTHLNALDMDSAYGNDRNPLIEKSEFILSLFEQLVGAGNLSAKEKSILDRCTADVYRDYMRGGYKGQVPTLKDLYRQLMLQPEEEARGLALSSELFINGSLNTFAQETNVNTKSRIIDYDIRELGEQLMPLGMLVTLDSIFNRVIQNWKKGKTTWIFADEFYLLFRYEYSADFFYRLYKRIRKYSGFVTGLTQNVEELLKSDTARLMLANSEFLILLNQATTDRDELAALLNISDNQLSYITNVGAGHGLIRLSLIHISEPTR
;
A
#
# COMPACT_ATOMS: atom_id res chain seq x y z
N PHE A 1 3.94 1.16 14.34
CA PHE A 1 2.56 0.62 14.24
C PHE A 1 1.75 1.02 15.47
N ARG A 2 0.42 1.13 15.30
CA ARG A 2 -0.55 1.40 16.35
C ARG A 2 -1.61 0.31 16.37
N LEU A 3 -1.65 -0.44 17.46
CA LEU A 3 -2.55 -1.58 17.64
C LEU A 3 -3.51 -1.31 18.80
N GLY A 4 -4.78 -1.62 18.64
CA GLY A 4 -5.77 -1.45 19.71
C GLY A 4 -7.19 -1.68 19.24
N VAL A 5 -8.05 -2.12 20.15
CA VAL A 5 -9.48 -2.33 19.86
C VAL A 5 -10.17 -1.03 19.44
N SER A 6 -11.36 -1.16 18.86
CA SER A 6 -12.20 0.00 18.51
C SER A 6 -12.44 0.88 19.75
N GLY A 7 -12.39 2.20 19.56
CA GLY A 7 -12.56 3.18 20.63
C GLY A 7 -11.36 3.37 21.57
N SER A 8 -10.23 2.67 21.36
CA SER A 8 -9.03 2.83 22.19
C SER A 8 -8.26 4.14 21.97
N GLY A 9 -8.58 4.92 20.94
CA GLY A 9 -7.90 6.17 20.58
C GLY A 9 -6.88 6.05 19.45
N LYS A 10 -6.82 4.91 18.77
CA LYS A 10 -5.89 4.61 17.66
C LYS A 10 -5.95 5.65 16.54
N SER A 11 -7.11 5.80 15.91
CA SER A 11 -7.31 6.75 14.79
C SER A 11 -7.18 8.20 15.26
N PHE A 12 -7.60 8.53 16.49
CA PHE A 12 -7.43 9.87 17.06
C PHE A 12 -5.94 10.24 17.17
N SER A 13 -5.11 9.36 17.74
CA SER A 13 -3.68 9.61 17.86
C SER A 13 -2.95 9.69 16.51
N ALA A 14 -3.44 8.98 15.48
CA ALA A 14 -2.92 9.12 14.13
C ALA A 14 -3.31 10.47 13.50
N LYS A 15 -4.54 10.93 13.73
CA LYS A 15 -5.01 12.24 13.27
C LYS A 15 -4.22 13.39 13.90
N GLU A 16 -3.89 13.30 15.20
CA GLU A 16 -3.00 14.27 15.85
C GLU A 16 -1.63 14.32 15.19
N GLU A 17 -1.01 13.17 14.92
CA GLU A 17 0.28 13.12 14.22
C GLU A 17 0.19 13.71 12.81
N ILE A 18 -0.87 13.40 12.05
CA ILE A 18 -1.10 13.97 10.72
C ILE A 18 -1.21 15.51 10.79
N VAL A 19 -1.95 16.05 11.76
CA VAL A 19 -2.07 17.51 11.95
C VAL A 19 -0.72 18.11 12.29
N ASP A 20 0.02 17.53 13.21
CA ASP A 20 1.35 17.99 13.60
C ASP A 20 2.30 18.03 12.41
N LEU A 21 2.37 16.97 11.63
CA LEU A 21 3.17 16.87 10.41
C LEU A 21 2.73 17.89 9.36
N ALA A 22 1.42 18.06 9.18
CA ALA A 22 0.87 19.00 8.23
C ALA A 22 1.22 20.46 8.55
N LEU A 23 1.29 20.80 9.83
CA LEU A 23 1.55 22.17 10.32
C LEU A 23 3.05 22.45 10.51
N SER A 24 3.84 21.44 10.86
CA SER A 24 5.26 21.62 11.23
C SER A 24 6.25 21.31 10.10
N THR A 25 5.84 20.62 9.02
CA THR A 25 6.71 20.20 7.92
C THR A 25 6.14 20.54 6.56
N GLU A 26 6.97 20.43 5.51
CA GLU A 26 6.54 20.46 4.10
C GLU A 26 6.53 19.05 3.47
N ASP A 27 6.64 18.03 4.30
CA ASP A 27 6.67 16.63 3.87
C ASP A 27 5.32 16.18 3.27
N ASP A 28 5.34 15.18 2.41
CA ASP A 28 4.12 14.58 1.90
C ASP A 28 3.52 13.62 2.92
N ILE A 29 2.19 13.62 2.99
CA ILE A 29 1.39 12.75 3.85
C ILE A 29 0.43 11.97 2.97
N LEU A 30 0.59 10.64 2.93
CA LEU A 30 -0.21 9.74 2.10
C LEU A 30 -0.95 8.75 2.98
N ILE A 31 -2.25 8.67 2.82
CA ILE A 31 -3.11 7.85 3.68
C ILE A 31 -3.77 6.77 2.81
N LEU A 32 -3.71 5.52 3.22
CA LEU A 32 -4.50 4.41 2.68
C LEU A 32 -5.65 4.17 3.64
N ASP A 33 -6.86 4.51 3.23
CA ASP A 33 -8.05 4.57 4.08
C ASP A 33 -9.19 3.66 3.57
N PRO A 34 -9.22 2.39 4.00
CA PRO A 34 -10.30 1.47 3.64
C PRO A 34 -11.60 1.70 4.43
N GLU A 35 -11.59 2.50 5.47
CA GLU A 35 -12.76 2.77 6.32
C GLU A 35 -13.31 4.20 6.17
N SER A 36 -12.66 5.05 5.34
CA SER A 36 -13.03 6.47 5.14
C SER A 36 -13.04 7.29 6.45
N GLU A 37 -12.07 7.03 7.32
CA GLU A 37 -11.96 7.72 8.62
C GLU A 37 -11.21 9.06 8.53
N PHE A 38 -10.37 9.27 7.51
CA PHE A 38 -9.46 10.41 7.41
C PHE A 38 -9.93 11.50 6.46
N ALA A 39 -10.90 11.23 5.60
CA ALA A 39 -11.36 12.14 4.54
C ALA A 39 -11.66 13.58 5.05
N SER A 40 -12.44 13.72 6.11
CA SER A 40 -12.80 15.03 6.66
C SER A 40 -11.59 15.81 7.20
N LEU A 41 -10.60 15.13 7.76
CA LEU A 41 -9.37 15.73 8.23
C LEU A 41 -8.53 16.23 7.05
N VAL A 42 -8.38 15.40 6.02
CA VAL A 42 -7.60 15.75 4.84
C VAL A 42 -8.22 16.93 4.09
N GLU A 43 -9.54 16.97 3.96
CA GLU A 43 -10.26 18.12 3.40
C GLU A 43 -10.03 19.40 4.22
N ALA A 44 -10.07 19.32 5.57
CA ALA A 44 -9.79 20.45 6.46
C ALA A 44 -8.34 20.96 6.37
N LEU A 45 -7.39 20.10 6.02
CA LEU A 45 -5.99 20.44 5.77
C LEU A 45 -5.71 20.87 4.32
N ASN A 46 -6.74 21.10 3.50
CA ASN A 46 -6.66 21.39 2.07
C ASN A 46 -5.90 20.32 1.28
N GLY A 47 -6.00 19.07 1.69
CA GLY A 47 -5.49 17.91 0.97
C GLY A 47 -6.47 17.40 -0.08
N GLU A 48 -6.08 16.35 -0.78
CA GLU A 48 -6.87 15.68 -1.82
C GLU A 48 -7.45 14.37 -1.26
N VAL A 49 -8.75 14.16 -1.40
CA VAL A 49 -9.40 12.89 -1.09
C VAL A 49 -9.75 12.18 -2.40
N ILE A 50 -9.05 11.09 -2.70
CA ILE A 50 -9.24 10.28 -3.89
C ILE A 50 -10.17 9.11 -3.54
N ARG A 51 -11.46 9.27 -3.81
CA ARG A 51 -12.48 8.24 -3.57
C ARG A 51 -12.54 7.30 -4.76
N ILE A 52 -12.11 6.05 -4.57
CA ILE A 52 -12.05 5.02 -5.60
C ILE A 52 -13.15 4.00 -5.35
N SER A 53 -14.02 3.81 -6.33
CA SER A 53 -15.07 2.78 -6.29
C SER A 53 -15.27 2.14 -7.67
N ALA A 54 -16.03 1.05 -7.73
CA ALA A 54 -16.39 0.42 -8.99
C ALA A 54 -17.27 1.31 -9.89
N THR A 55 -17.96 2.29 -9.31
CA THR A 55 -18.95 3.13 -9.98
C THR A 55 -18.58 4.62 -10.03
N SER A 56 -17.44 5.01 -9.45
CA SER A 56 -16.98 6.40 -9.48
C SER A 56 -16.36 6.75 -10.83
N ASP A 57 -16.43 8.05 -11.18
CA ASP A 57 -15.66 8.61 -12.30
C ASP A 57 -14.19 8.87 -11.93
N THR A 58 -13.76 8.43 -10.75
CA THR A 58 -12.40 8.57 -10.25
C THR A 58 -11.57 7.36 -10.66
N HIS A 59 -10.49 7.61 -11.38
CA HIS A 59 -9.63 6.56 -11.92
C HIS A 59 -8.18 6.75 -11.50
N LEU A 60 -7.54 5.64 -11.17
CA LEU A 60 -6.10 5.52 -10.93
C LEU A 60 -5.57 4.42 -11.85
N ASN A 61 -4.71 4.79 -12.80
CA ASN A 61 -4.17 3.84 -13.77
C ASN A 61 -3.17 2.89 -13.12
N ALA A 62 -3.45 1.60 -13.12
CA ALA A 62 -2.52 0.59 -12.61
C ALA A 62 -1.16 0.58 -13.34
N LEU A 63 -1.12 1.09 -14.57
CA LEU A 63 0.08 1.16 -15.39
C LEU A 63 0.79 2.52 -15.34
N ASP A 64 0.43 3.42 -14.43
CA ASP A 64 1.17 4.67 -14.30
C ASP A 64 2.65 4.42 -14.00
N MET A 65 3.49 5.03 -14.82
CA MET A 65 4.94 4.95 -14.71
C MET A 65 5.57 6.21 -15.32
N ASP A 66 6.59 6.74 -14.68
CA ASP A 66 7.45 7.80 -15.23
C ASP A 66 8.94 7.39 -15.22
N SER A 67 9.81 8.26 -15.67
CA SER A 67 11.26 8.00 -15.68
C SER A 67 11.87 7.85 -14.28
N ALA A 68 11.18 8.28 -13.25
CA ALA A 68 11.59 8.18 -11.86
C ALA A 68 11.04 6.93 -11.16
N TYR A 69 10.15 6.18 -11.85
CA TYR A 69 9.51 4.99 -11.30
C TYR A 69 10.53 3.95 -10.85
N GLY A 70 10.25 3.35 -9.72
CA GLY A 70 11.16 2.35 -9.14
C GLY A 70 12.45 2.97 -8.60
N ASN A 71 13.40 2.12 -8.34
CA ASN A 71 14.72 2.48 -7.83
C ASN A 71 15.69 2.75 -9.00
N ASP A 72 17.00 2.86 -8.74
CA ASP A 72 18.10 3.00 -9.72
C ASP A 72 18.14 1.91 -10.81
N ARG A 73 17.19 0.98 -10.79
CA ARG A 73 16.93 -0.03 -11.81
C ARG A 73 16.12 0.58 -12.96
N ASN A 74 16.13 -0.12 -14.07
CA ASN A 74 15.24 0.19 -15.20
C ASN A 74 13.77 0.22 -14.73
N PRO A 75 13.04 1.35 -14.88
CA PRO A 75 11.63 1.48 -14.50
C PRO A 75 10.75 0.35 -15.02
N LEU A 76 11.02 -0.14 -16.23
CA LEU A 76 10.28 -1.23 -16.86
C LEU A 76 10.38 -2.53 -16.06
N ILE A 77 11.54 -2.86 -15.50
CA ILE A 77 11.74 -4.09 -14.71
C ILE A 77 10.87 -4.05 -13.45
N GLU A 78 10.90 -2.95 -12.70
CA GLU A 78 10.09 -2.79 -11.49
C GLU A 78 8.59 -2.79 -11.82
N LYS A 79 8.19 -2.18 -12.94
CA LYS A 79 6.79 -2.17 -13.38
C LYS A 79 6.33 -3.54 -13.87
N SER A 80 7.19 -4.29 -14.56
CA SER A 80 6.91 -5.67 -14.95
C SER A 80 6.68 -6.57 -13.72
N GLU A 81 7.51 -6.46 -12.69
CA GLU A 81 7.32 -7.17 -11.41
C GLU A 81 5.97 -6.80 -10.76
N PHE A 82 5.59 -5.53 -10.77
CA PHE A 82 4.29 -5.09 -10.28
C PHE A 82 3.14 -5.70 -11.09
N ILE A 83 3.21 -5.66 -12.43
CA ILE A 83 2.18 -6.21 -13.32
C ILE A 83 2.05 -7.72 -13.13
N LEU A 84 3.15 -8.45 -12.93
CA LEU A 84 3.09 -9.87 -12.58
C LEU A 84 2.32 -10.09 -11.28
N SER A 85 2.60 -9.30 -10.24
CA SER A 85 1.87 -9.39 -8.96
C SER A 85 0.38 -9.05 -9.12
N LEU A 86 0.07 -8.06 -9.96
CA LEU A 86 -1.30 -7.68 -10.29
C LEU A 86 -2.06 -8.81 -10.97
N PHE A 87 -1.48 -9.43 -11.99
CA PHE A 87 -2.10 -10.54 -12.71
C PHE A 87 -2.22 -11.80 -11.85
N GLU A 88 -1.28 -12.09 -10.99
CA GLU A 88 -1.42 -13.17 -10.00
C GLU A 88 -2.62 -12.94 -9.08
N GLN A 89 -2.93 -11.68 -8.76
CA GLN A 89 -4.14 -11.33 -8.02
C GLN A 89 -5.42 -11.54 -8.87
N LEU A 90 -5.38 -11.21 -10.15
CA LEU A 90 -6.54 -11.33 -11.06
C LEU A 90 -6.90 -12.78 -11.41
N VAL A 91 -5.90 -13.64 -11.61
CA VAL A 91 -6.11 -15.05 -11.99
C VAL A 91 -6.12 -16.00 -10.79
N GLY A 92 -5.80 -15.50 -9.60
CA GLY A 92 -5.67 -16.26 -8.36
C GLY A 92 -4.23 -16.65 -8.03
N ALA A 93 -3.95 -16.63 -6.74
CA ALA A 93 -2.63 -16.85 -6.17
C ALA A 93 -1.97 -18.16 -6.65
N GLY A 94 -0.75 -18.09 -7.17
CA GLY A 94 0.03 -19.24 -7.62
C GLY A 94 -0.43 -19.87 -8.94
N ASN A 95 -1.44 -19.29 -9.61
CA ASN A 95 -1.99 -19.84 -10.86
C ASN A 95 -1.24 -19.39 -12.11
N LEU A 96 -0.38 -18.36 -12.04
CA LEU A 96 0.44 -17.97 -13.20
C LEU A 96 1.58 -18.96 -13.44
N SER A 97 1.51 -19.66 -14.56
CA SER A 97 2.60 -20.52 -15.05
C SER A 97 3.82 -19.70 -15.49
N ALA A 98 4.98 -20.37 -15.62
CA ALA A 98 6.18 -19.73 -16.12
C ALA A 98 6.01 -19.19 -17.57
N LYS A 99 5.19 -19.84 -18.39
CA LYS A 99 4.86 -19.37 -19.75
C LYS A 99 4.07 -18.07 -19.71
N GLU A 100 3.02 -18.01 -18.89
CA GLU A 100 2.18 -16.82 -18.74
C GLU A 100 2.97 -15.63 -18.19
N LYS A 101 3.87 -15.87 -17.22
CA LYS A 101 4.79 -14.83 -16.71
C LYS A 101 5.69 -14.28 -17.83
N SER A 102 6.23 -15.15 -18.70
CA SER A 102 7.06 -14.72 -19.82
C SER A 102 6.27 -13.93 -20.88
N ILE A 103 5.02 -14.32 -21.12
CA ILE A 103 4.12 -13.60 -22.04
C ILE A 103 3.78 -12.22 -21.47
N LEU A 104 3.43 -12.13 -20.20
CA LEU A 104 3.12 -10.85 -19.53
C LEU A 104 4.31 -9.91 -19.56
N ASP A 105 5.51 -10.38 -19.24
CA ASP A 105 6.73 -9.58 -19.27
C ASP A 105 7.01 -9.01 -20.67
N ARG A 106 6.93 -9.86 -21.72
CA ARG A 106 7.06 -9.46 -23.12
C ARG A 106 6.01 -8.41 -23.51
N CYS A 107 4.73 -8.66 -23.20
CA CYS A 107 3.64 -7.73 -23.53
C CYS A 107 3.78 -6.40 -22.78
N THR A 108 4.25 -6.45 -21.54
CA THR A 108 4.56 -5.24 -20.76
C THR A 108 5.65 -4.41 -21.44
N ALA A 109 6.74 -5.04 -21.85
CA ALA A 109 7.80 -4.34 -22.60
C ALA A 109 7.29 -3.72 -23.91
N ASP A 110 6.39 -4.39 -24.58
CA ASP A 110 5.82 -3.92 -25.86
C ASP A 110 4.91 -2.70 -25.65
N VAL A 111 4.02 -2.70 -24.66
CA VAL A 111 3.11 -1.56 -24.43
C VAL A 111 3.84 -0.29 -23.97
N TYR A 112 4.95 -0.43 -23.24
CA TYR A 112 5.73 0.73 -22.80
C TYR A 112 6.77 1.22 -23.83
N ARG A 113 7.04 0.46 -24.88
CA ARG A 113 8.12 0.72 -25.85
C ARG A 113 8.10 2.15 -26.40
N ASP A 114 6.98 2.60 -26.92
CA ASP A 114 6.87 3.90 -27.56
C ASP A 114 6.81 5.04 -26.53
N TYR A 115 6.14 4.81 -25.41
CA TYR A 115 6.11 5.74 -24.28
C TYR A 115 7.53 6.03 -23.73
N MET A 116 8.33 4.97 -23.54
CA MET A 116 9.73 5.10 -23.10
C MET A 116 10.60 5.75 -24.15
N ARG A 117 10.46 5.38 -25.43
CA ARG A 117 11.19 6.04 -26.55
C ARG A 117 10.86 7.52 -26.67
N GLY A 118 9.62 7.90 -26.35
CA GLY A 118 9.16 9.29 -26.27
C GLY A 118 9.68 10.05 -25.04
N GLY A 119 10.55 9.45 -24.22
CA GLY A 119 11.08 10.06 -23.00
C GLY A 119 10.05 10.19 -21.89
N TYR A 120 9.15 9.22 -21.77
CA TYR A 120 8.05 9.18 -20.78
C TYR A 120 7.10 10.38 -20.92
N LYS A 121 6.86 10.82 -22.15
CA LYS A 121 5.94 11.91 -22.49
C LYS A 121 4.80 11.39 -23.34
N GLY A 122 3.62 11.97 -23.15
CA GLY A 122 2.40 11.56 -23.85
C GLY A 122 1.52 10.67 -22.98
N GLN A 123 0.66 9.89 -23.63
CA GLN A 123 -0.31 9.02 -22.97
C GLN A 123 0.40 7.81 -22.35
N VAL A 124 0.19 7.62 -21.05
CA VAL A 124 0.66 6.43 -20.35
C VAL A 124 -0.19 5.22 -20.77
N PRO A 125 0.42 4.06 -21.05
CA PRO A 125 -0.35 2.85 -21.33
C PRO A 125 -1.31 2.51 -20.19
N THR A 126 -2.40 1.84 -20.53
CA THR A 126 -3.40 1.34 -19.58
C THR A 126 -3.51 -0.18 -19.63
N LEU A 127 -4.24 -0.77 -18.68
CA LEU A 127 -4.53 -2.21 -18.75
C LEU A 127 -5.29 -2.60 -20.03
N LYS A 128 -6.04 -1.66 -20.66
CA LYS A 128 -6.67 -1.90 -21.95
C LYS A 128 -5.66 -2.10 -23.09
N ASP A 129 -4.53 -1.38 -23.03
CA ASP A 129 -3.45 -1.52 -23.99
C ASP A 129 -2.74 -2.88 -23.81
N LEU A 130 -2.50 -3.27 -22.55
CA LEU A 130 -1.94 -4.56 -22.22
C LEU A 130 -2.86 -5.71 -22.65
N TYR A 131 -4.17 -5.60 -22.43
CA TYR A 131 -5.18 -6.55 -22.90
C TYR A 131 -5.12 -6.71 -24.42
N ARG A 132 -5.09 -5.60 -25.16
CA ARG A 132 -4.96 -5.63 -26.62
C ARG A 132 -3.68 -6.32 -27.07
N GLN A 133 -2.57 -6.06 -26.38
CA GLN A 133 -1.29 -6.68 -26.67
C GLN A 133 -1.31 -8.19 -26.39
N LEU A 134 -1.95 -8.66 -25.32
CA LEU A 134 -2.16 -10.07 -25.03
C LEU A 134 -2.99 -10.76 -26.13
N MET A 135 -4.06 -10.11 -26.59
CA MET A 135 -4.93 -10.65 -27.65
C MET A 135 -4.22 -10.76 -29.02
N LEU A 136 -3.14 -10.02 -29.24
CA LEU A 136 -2.32 -10.10 -30.46
C LEU A 136 -1.28 -11.23 -30.43
N GLN A 137 -1.05 -11.87 -29.27
CA GLN A 137 -0.09 -12.97 -29.17
C GLN A 137 -0.68 -14.25 -29.74
N PRO A 138 0.17 -15.11 -30.38
CA PRO A 138 -0.29 -16.35 -30.99
C PRO A 138 -0.56 -17.49 -29.99
N GLU A 139 -0.07 -17.36 -28.74
CA GLU A 139 -0.17 -18.41 -27.73
C GLU A 139 -1.56 -18.44 -27.08
N GLU A 140 -2.10 -19.65 -26.84
CA GLU A 140 -3.38 -19.83 -26.16
C GLU A 140 -3.34 -19.31 -24.72
N GLU A 141 -2.20 -19.43 -24.05
CA GLU A 141 -1.97 -18.92 -22.70
C GLU A 141 -2.18 -17.38 -22.63
N ALA A 142 -1.76 -16.66 -23.66
CA ALA A 142 -1.98 -15.20 -23.73
C ALA A 142 -3.47 -14.86 -23.80
N ARG A 143 -4.23 -15.61 -24.60
CA ARG A 143 -5.68 -15.47 -24.70
C ARG A 143 -6.36 -15.84 -23.39
N GLY A 144 -5.88 -16.88 -22.70
CA GLY A 144 -6.34 -17.28 -21.37
C GLY A 144 -6.17 -16.13 -20.35
N LEU A 145 -4.99 -15.50 -20.32
CA LEU A 145 -4.71 -14.33 -19.48
C LEU A 145 -5.64 -13.15 -19.77
N ALA A 146 -5.84 -12.83 -21.06
CA ALA A 146 -6.74 -11.77 -21.47
C ALA A 146 -8.17 -12.03 -20.98
N LEU A 147 -8.71 -13.24 -21.21
CA LEU A 147 -10.06 -13.60 -20.78
C LEU A 147 -10.22 -13.60 -19.26
N SER A 148 -9.23 -14.10 -18.50
CA SER A 148 -9.26 -14.12 -17.04
C SER A 148 -9.26 -12.72 -16.43
N SER A 149 -8.66 -11.74 -17.11
CA SER A 149 -8.58 -10.35 -16.66
C SER A 149 -9.68 -9.45 -17.25
N GLU A 150 -10.52 -9.95 -18.16
CA GLU A 150 -11.48 -9.13 -18.93
C GLU A 150 -12.48 -8.37 -18.03
N LEU A 151 -12.95 -8.99 -16.96
CA LEU A 151 -13.86 -8.36 -16.00
C LEU A 151 -13.29 -7.04 -15.44
N PHE A 152 -11.99 -7.01 -15.16
CA PHE A 152 -11.28 -5.90 -14.54
C PHE A 152 -10.71 -4.90 -15.56
N ILE A 153 -10.75 -5.22 -16.85
CA ILE A 153 -10.17 -4.38 -17.91
C ILE A 153 -11.24 -3.77 -18.79
N ASN A 154 -12.15 -4.59 -19.31
CA ASN A 154 -13.23 -4.18 -20.23
C ASN A 154 -14.62 -4.36 -19.60
N GLY A 155 -14.74 -5.11 -18.52
CA GLY A 155 -15.99 -5.37 -17.81
C GLY A 155 -16.38 -4.28 -16.83
N SER A 156 -17.27 -4.62 -15.90
CA SER A 156 -17.85 -3.68 -14.95
C SER A 156 -16.92 -3.24 -13.81
N LEU A 157 -15.77 -3.90 -13.64
CA LEU A 157 -14.80 -3.61 -12.58
C LEU A 157 -13.52 -2.94 -13.11
N ASN A 158 -13.64 -2.10 -14.14
CA ASN A 158 -12.52 -1.54 -14.90
C ASN A 158 -11.92 -0.23 -14.35
N THR A 159 -12.18 0.10 -13.11
CA THR A 159 -11.75 1.35 -12.46
C THR A 159 -10.25 1.62 -12.60
N PHE A 160 -9.40 0.58 -12.53
CA PHE A 160 -7.94 0.69 -12.64
C PHE A 160 -7.40 0.52 -14.06
N ALA A 161 -8.27 0.33 -15.05
CA ALA A 161 -7.92 0.19 -16.46
C ALA A 161 -8.08 1.49 -17.27
N GLN A 162 -8.42 2.58 -16.61
CA GLN A 162 -8.57 3.91 -17.20
C GLN A 162 -7.34 4.77 -16.94
N GLU A 163 -7.19 5.88 -17.68
CA GLU A 163 -6.17 6.89 -17.37
C GLU A 163 -6.44 7.54 -16.02
N THR A 164 -5.37 7.86 -15.30
CA THR A 164 -5.49 8.62 -14.03
C THR A 164 -6.05 10.00 -14.30
N ASN A 165 -7.16 10.33 -13.65
CA ASN A 165 -7.86 11.60 -13.81
C ASN A 165 -7.94 12.41 -12.51
N VAL A 166 -7.17 12.03 -11.49
CA VAL A 166 -7.12 12.68 -10.19
C VAL A 166 -5.76 13.33 -9.91
N ASN A 167 -5.75 14.26 -8.97
CA ASN A 167 -4.52 14.96 -8.61
C ASN A 167 -3.68 14.13 -7.62
N THR A 168 -2.79 13.30 -8.14
CA THR A 168 -1.84 12.52 -7.34
C THR A 168 -0.60 13.32 -6.89
N LYS A 169 -0.58 14.65 -7.10
CA LYS A 169 0.58 15.51 -6.76
C LYS A 169 0.35 16.36 -5.51
N SER A 170 -0.84 16.33 -4.93
CA SER A 170 -1.12 17.02 -3.67
C SER A 170 -0.16 16.55 -2.57
N ARG A 171 0.16 17.45 -1.65
CA ARG A 171 1.05 17.14 -0.51
C ARG A 171 0.40 16.19 0.49
N ILE A 172 -0.89 16.33 0.69
CA ILE A 172 -1.68 15.47 1.59
C ILE A 172 -2.72 14.77 0.73
N ILE A 173 -2.68 13.44 0.71
CA ILE A 173 -3.60 12.63 -0.08
C ILE A 173 -4.18 11.52 0.80
N ASP A 174 -5.49 11.42 0.76
CA ASP A 174 -6.24 10.30 1.29
C ASP A 174 -6.76 9.44 0.14
N TYR A 175 -6.32 8.19 0.07
CA TYR A 175 -6.84 7.19 -0.85
C TYR A 175 -7.98 6.43 -0.14
N ASP A 176 -9.18 6.96 -0.26
CA ASP A 176 -10.41 6.35 0.24
C ASP A 176 -10.85 5.23 -0.71
N ILE A 177 -10.62 4.00 -0.27
CA ILE A 177 -10.90 2.77 -1.01
C ILE A 177 -12.07 1.98 -0.44
N ARG A 178 -12.83 2.55 0.47
CA ARG A 178 -13.94 1.90 1.19
C ARG A 178 -14.99 1.29 0.25
N GLU A 179 -15.29 1.96 -0.86
CA GLU A 179 -16.37 1.55 -1.77
C GLU A 179 -15.92 0.62 -2.91
N LEU A 180 -14.71 0.07 -2.85
CA LEU A 180 -14.23 -0.88 -3.87
C LEU A 180 -14.97 -2.22 -3.87
N GLY A 181 -15.50 -2.63 -2.71
CA GLY A 181 -16.08 -3.95 -2.54
C GLY A 181 -15.04 -5.08 -2.54
N GLU A 182 -15.47 -6.29 -2.16
CA GLU A 182 -14.55 -7.41 -1.90
C GLU A 182 -13.72 -7.83 -3.12
N GLN A 183 -14.27 -7.75 -4.34
CA GLN A 183 -13.59 -8.20 -5.56
C GLN A 183 -12.50 -7.23 -6.01
N LEU A 184 -12.72 -5.92 -5.87
CA LEU A 184 -11.74 -4.89 -6.27
C LEU A 184 -10.77 -4.52 -5.16
N MET A 185 -11.10 -4.79 -3.90
CA MET A 185 -10.27 -4.38 -2.76
C MET A 185 -8.80 -4.85 -2.87
N PRO A 186 -8.49 -6.12 -3.19
CA PRO A 186 -7.10 -6.56 -3.33
C PRO A 186 -6.34 -5.83 -4.45
N LEU A 187 -7.02 -5.63 -5.58
CA LEU A 187 -6.47 -4.90 -6.72
C LEU A 187 -6.24 -3.43 -6.37
N GLY A 188 -7.22 -2.81 -5.73
CA GLY A 188 -7.15 -1.42 -5.28
C GLY A 188 -6.02 -1.17 -4.30
N MET A 189 -5.83 -2.07 -3.34
CA MET A 189 -4.72 -2.00 -2.41
C MET A 189 -3.36 -2.05 -3.11
N LEU A 190 -3.18 -2.98 -4.07
CA LEU A 190 -1.93 -3.08 -4.82
C LEU A 190 -1.66 -1.82 -5.65
N VAL A 191 -2.65 -1.32 -6.38
CA VAL A 191 -2.51 -0.13 -7.24
C VAL A 191 -2.25 1.12 -6.39
N THR A 192 -2.94 1.28 -5.28
CA THR A 192 -2.73 2.40 -4.35
C THR A 192 -1.34 2.35 -3.72
N LEU A 193 -0.89 1.18 -3.27
CA LEU A 193 0.45 1.01 -2.71
C LEU A 193 1.55 1.28 -3.74
N ASP A 194 1.36 0.86 -4.99
CA ASP A 194 2.29 1.16 -6.09
C ASP A 194 2.39 2.67 -6.32
N SER A 195 1.25 3.38 -6.36
CA SER A 195 1.19 4.84 -6.48
C SER A 195 1.89 5.54 -5.31
N ILE A 196 1.62 5.11 -4.07
CA ILE A 196 2.26 5.63 -2.85
C ILE A 196 3.78 5.43 -2.93
N PHE A 197 4.22 4.23 -3.25
CA PHE A 197 5.65 3.91 -3.31
C PHE A 197 6.38 4.71 -4.38
N ASN A 198 5.78 4.86 -5.56
CA ASN A 198 6.32 5.70 -6.60
C ASN A 198 6.49 7.16 -6.13
N ARG A 199 5.49 7.69 -5.39
CA ARG A 199 5.56 9.02 -4.79
C ARG A 199 6.71 9.15 -3.79
N VAL A 200 6.93 8.14 -2.94
CA VAL A 200 8.06 8.12 -1.99
C VAL A 200 9.39 8.25 -2.72
N ILE A 201 9.59 7.49 -3.79
CA ILE A 201 10.82 7.53 -4.58
C ILE A 201 11.02 8.89 -5.26
N GLN A 202 9.95 9.45 -5.84
CA GLN A 202 9.99 10.79 -6.45
C GLN A 202 10.36 11.86 -5.43
N ASN A 203 9.81 11.79 -4.22
CA ASN A 203 10.10 12.72 -3.14
C ASN A 203 11.54 12.59 -2.66
N TRP A 204 12.00 11.36 -2.43
CA TRP A 204 13.38 11.11 -2.03
C TRP A 204 14.39 11.70 -3.04
N LYS A 205 14.16 11.52 -4.35
CA LYS A 205 15.00 12.12 -5.40
C LYS A 205 15.04 13.66 -5.33
N LYS A 206 14.02 14.27 -4.71
CA LYS A 206 13.93 15.72 -4.47
C LYS A 206 14.40 16.14 -3.07
N GLY A 207 14.90 15.20 -2.26
CA GLY A 207 15.30 15.44 -0.86
C GLY A 207 14.11 15.65 0.09
N LYS A 208 12.92 15.17 -0.26
CA LYS A 208 11.69 15.32 0.51
C LYS A 208 11.29 14.03 1.21
N THR A 209 10.85 14.12 2.44
CA THR A 209 10.32 13.00 3.24
C THR A 209 8.88 12.69 2.85
N THR A 210 8.44 11.44 3.07
CA THR A 210 7.05 11.02 2.89
C THR A 210 6.57 10.21 4.09
N TRP A 211 5.45 10.62 4.65
CA TRP A 211 4.76 9.94 5.74
C TRP A 211 3.57 9.16 5.19
N ILE A 212 3.47 7.90 5.55
CA ILE A 212 2.43 7.00 5.07
C ILE A 212 1.65 6.47 6.27
N PHE A 213 0.35 6.62 6.21
CA PHE A 213 -0.59 6.05 7.18
C PHE A 213 -1.42 4.99 6.46
N ALA A 214 -1.32 3.75 6.91
CA ALA A 214 -2.11 2.64 6.38
C ALA A 214 -3.11 2.20 7.45
N ASP A 215 -4.37 2.60 7.29
CA ASP A 215 -5.42 2.17 8.20
C ASP A 215 -5.87 0.76 7.88
N GLU A 216 -6.35 0.05 8.90
CA GLU A 216 -6.68 -1.37 8.86
C GLU A 216 -5.68 -2.21 8.04
N PHE A 217 -4.38 -1.94 8.30
CA PHE A 217 -3.29 -2.50 7.49
C PHE A 217 -3.24 -4.04 7.50
N TYR A 218 -3.95 -4.73 8.42
CA TYR A 218 -4.11 -6.18 8.40
C TYR A 218 -4.72 -6.67 7.07
N LEU A 219 -5.52 -5.83 6.40
CA LEU A 219 -6.10 -6.17 5.09
C LEU A 219 -5.04 -6.43 4.03
N LEU A 220 -3.86 -5.80 4.13
CA LEU A 220 -2.73 -6.03 3.24
C LEU A 220 -2.16 -7.44 3.35
N PHE A 221 -2.36 -8.10 4.50
CA PHE A 221 -1.86 -9.45 4.78
C PHE A 221 -2.88 -10.55 4.52
N ARG A 222 -4.11 -10.19 4.18
CA ARG A 222 -5.16 -11.16 3.81
C ARG A 222 -4.82 -11.92 2.53
N TYR A 223 -4.05 -11.29 1.63
CA TYR A 223 -3.63 -11.83 0.36
C TYR A 223 -2.10 -11.88 0.30
N GLU A 224 -1.54 -13.06 -0.02
CA GLU A 224 -0.09 -13.31 -0.01
C GLU A 224 0.69 -12.29 -0.85
N TYR A 225 0.20 -11.96 -2.06
CA TYR A 225 0.86 -10.98 -2.94
C TYR A 225 0.87 -9.56 -2.40
N SER A 226 -0.23 -9.13 -1.81
CA SER A 226 -0.30 -7.82 -1.15
C SER A 226 0.65 -7.78 0.03
N ALA A 227 0.72 -8.87 0.81
CA ALA A 227 1.63 -9.00 1.94
C ALA A 227 3.10 -8.93 1.50
N ASP A 228 3.48 -9.67 0.46
CA ASP A 228 4.84 -9.69 -0.08
C ASP A 228 5.21 -8.35 -0.71
N PHE A 229 4.30 -7.74 -1.47
CA PHE A 229 4.52 -6.43 -2.05
C PHE A 229 4.71 -5.37 -0.95
N PHE A 230 3.83 -5.35 0.05
CA PHE A 230 3.92 -4.42 1.17
C PHE A 230 5.18 -4.64 2.01
N TYR A 231 5.58 -5.88 2.26
CA TYR A 231 6.81 -6.21 2.99
C TYR A 231 8.07 -5.72 2.26
N ARG A 232 8.13 -5.94 0.95
CA ARG A 232 9.23 -5.40 0.11
C ARG A 232 9.28 -3.88 0.17
N LEU A 233 8.12 -3.24 0.08
CA LEU A 233 7.96 -1.80 0.21
C LEU A 233 8.41 -1.33 1.59
N TYR A 234 7.92 -1.94 2.66
CA TYR A 234 8.27 -1.59 4.04
C TYR A 234 9.78 -1.66 4.30
N LYS A 235 10.46 -2.71 3.83
CA LYS A 235 11.92 -2.83 3.95
C LYS A 235 12.67 -1.73 3.18
N ARG A 236 12.14 -1.32 2.04
CA ARG A 236 12.80 -0.35 1.14
C ARG A 236 12.50 1.10 1.52
N ILE A 237 11.32 1.37 2.06
CA ILE A 237 10.79 2.72 2.26
C ILE A 237 11.69 3.58 3.16
N ARG A 238 12.26 2.96 4.19
CA ARG A 238 13.22 3.62 5.10
C ARG A 238 14.44 4.17 4.35
N LYS A 239 14.93 3.44 3.33
CA LYS A 239 16.06 3.87 2.50
C LYS A 239 15.72 5.13 1.70
N TYR A 240 14.44 5.39 1.47
CA TYR A 240 13.93 6.51 0.68
C TYR A 240 13.31 7.62 1.55
N SER A 241 13.78 7.76 2.79
CA SER A 241 13.23 8.77 3.72
C SER A 241 11.70 8.70 3.84
N GLY A 242 11.17 7.49 3.83
CA GLY A 242 9.76 7.23 4.05
C GLY A 242 9.51 6.67 5.45
N PHE A 243 8.39 7.06 6.04
CA PHE A 243 7.92 6.54 7.33
C PHE A 243 6.55 5.91 7.13
N VAL A 244 6.35 4.71 7.68
CA VAL A 244 5.08 3.99 7.57
C VAL A 244 4.49 3.79 8.95
N THR A 245 3.29 4.32 9.16
CA THR A 245 2.45 4.07 10.33
C THR A 245 1.29 3.16 9.93
N GLY A 246 1.33 1.90 10.35
CA GLY A 246 0.21 0.97 10.19
C GLY A 246 -0.70 1.03 11.41
N LEU A 247 -2.01 1.12 11.18
CA LEU A 247 -3.04 1.10 12.20
C LEU A 247 -3.93 -0.13 12.02
N THR A 248 -4.29 -0.82 13.10
CA THR A 248 -5.30 -1.87 13.06
C THR A 248 -5.96 -2.11 14.40
N GLN A 249 -7.21 -2.48 14.35
CA GLN A 249 -7.97 -3.00 15.48
C GLN A 249 -8.04 -4.53 15.48
N ASN A 250 -7.75 -5.17 14.36
CA ASN A 250 -7.87 -6.62 14.19
C ASN A 250 -6.50 -7.30 14.28
N VAL A 251 -6.01 -7.43 15.51
CA VAL A 251 -4.69 -8.00 15.79
C VAL A 251 -4.66 -9.50 15.53
N GLU A 252 -5.74 -10.21 15.84
CA GLU A 252 -5.87 -11.66 15.58
C GLU A 252 -5.65 -11.98 14.10
N GLU A 253 -6.34 -11.27 13.20
CA GLU A 253 -6.17 -11.47 11.75
C GLU A 253 -4.76 -11.12 11.28
N LEU A 254 -4.20 -10.04 11.82
CA LEU A 254 -2.84 -9.64 11.50
C LEU A 254 -1.81 -10.71 11.89
N LEU A 255 -1.95 -11.30 13.06
CA LEU A 255 -1.02 -12.30 13.58
C LEU A 255 -1.10 -13.67 12.89
N LYS A 256 -2.10 -13.91 12.02
CA LYS A 256 -2.13 -15.09 11.14
C LYS A 256 -1.07 -15.06 10.05
N SER A 257 -0.54 -13.87 9.73
CA SER A 257 0.52 -13.71 8.73
C SER A 257 1.90 -13.71 9.35
N ASP A 258 2.76 -14.65 8.93
CA ASP A 258 4.17 -14.68 9.35
C ASP A 258 4.92 -13.41 8.93
N THR A 259 4.60 -12.88 7.77
CA THR A 259 5.14 -11.60 7.26
C THR A 259 4.79 -10.44 8.18
N ALA A 260 3.53 -10.35 8.63
CA ALA A 260 3.11 -9.33 9.58
C ALA A 260 3.78 -9.48 10.94
N ARG A 261 3.92 -10.72 11.45
CA ARG A 261 4.66 -11.00 12.69
C ARG A 261 6.11 -10.51 12.60
N LEU A 262 6.80 -10.79 11.49
CA LEU A 262 8.16 -10.30 11.25
C LEU A 262 8.23 -8.77 11.21
N MET A 263 7.25 -8.11 10.60
CA MET A 263 7.20 -6.65 10.53
C MET A 263 7.00 -6.04 11.92
N LEU A 264 6.07 -6.56 12.71
CA LEU A 264 5.84 -6.10 14.09
C LEU A 264 7.07 -6.28 14.97
N ALA A 265 7.69 -7.48 14.92
CA ALA A 265 8.88 -7.78 15.72
C ALA A 265 10.07 -6.86 15.39
N ASN A 266 10.21 -6.44 14.13
CA ASN A 266 11.26 -5.55 13.65
C ASN A 266 10.86 -4.07 13.59
N SER A 267 9.69 -3.71 14.12
CA SER A 267 9.24 -2.33 14.14
C SER A 267 10.00 -1.51 15.16
N GLU A 268 10.40 -0.31 14.77
CA GLU A 268 11.15 0.60 15.63
C GLU A 268 10.24 1.23 16.70
N PHE A 269 9.00 1.48 16.36
CA PHE A 269 8.03 2.17 17.20
C PHE A 269 6.68 1.44 17.19
N LEU A 270 6.26 0.99 18.36
CA LEU A 270 4.97 0.33 18.56
C LEU A 270 4.18 1.06 19.65
N ILE A 271 2.95 1.45 19.35
CA ILE A 271 1.97 1.93 20.30
C ILE A 271 0.91 0.84 20.46
N LEU A 272 0.86 0.25 21.63
CA LEU A 272 -0.13 -0.76 22.01
C LEU A 272 -1.15 -0.11 22.92
N LEU A 273 -2.32 0.19 22.39
CA LEU A 273 -3.45 0.69 23.17
C LEU A 273 -4.22 -0.48 23.80
N ASN A 274 -5.43 -0.25 24.30
CA ASN A 274 -6.23 -1.32 24.89
C ASN A 274 -6.40 -2.50 23.91
N GLN A 275 -6.09 -3.73 24.33
CA GLN A 275 -6.14 -4.95 23.53
C GLN A 275 -7.29 -5.86 23.98
N ALA A 276 -7.82 -6.64 23.04
CA ALA A 276 -8.70 -7.74 23.38
C ALA A 276 -7.93 -8.82 24.19
N THR A 277 -8.64 -9.52 25.07
CA THR A 277 -8.01 -10.53 25.93
C THR A 277 -7.38 -11.66 25.10
N THR A 278 -7.98 -12.02 23.97
CA THR A 278 -7.49 -13.05 23.05
C THR A 278 -6.17 -12.67 22.39
N ASP A 279 -6.01 -11.41 22.00
CA ASP A 279 -4.88 -10.94 21.22
C ASP A 279 -3.66 -10.61 22.10
N ARG A 280 -3.94 -10.24 23.33
CA ARG A 280 -2.95 -9.79 24.31
C ARG A 280 -1.83 -10.78 24.55
N ASP A 281 -2.19 -12.05 24.76
CA ASP A 281 -1.21 -13.09 25.15
C ASP A 281 -0.31 -13.44 23.96
N GLU A 282 -0.85 -13.44 22.75
CA GLU A 282 -0.10 -13.67 21.52
C GLU A 282 0.85 -12.50 21.20
N LEU A 283 0.38 -11.26 21.36
CA LEU A 283 1.22 -10.06 21.26
C LEU A 283 2.34 -10.05 22.30
N ALA A 284 2.03 -10.43 23.54
CA ALA A 284 3.00 -10.50 24.61
C ALA A 284 4.12 -11.49 24.30
N ALA A 285 3.77 -12.67 23.79
CA ALA A 285 4.75 -13.67 23.37
C ALA A 285 5.61 -13.18 22.19
N LEU A 286 4.99 -12.58 21.16
CA LEU A 286 5.70 -12.06 19.98
C LEU A 286 6.67 -10.93 20.32
N LEU A 287 6.25 -10.01 21.21
CA LEU A 287 6.97 -8.78 21.49
C LEU A 287 7.78 -8.83 22.80
N ASN A 288 7.79 -9.97 23.49
CA ASN A 288 8.42 -10.14 24.80
C ASN A 288 7.95 -9.10 25.85
N ILE A 289 6.63 -8.91 25.95
CA ILE A 289 5.99 -8.01 26.91
C ILE A 289 5.83 -8.75 28.23
N SER A 290 6.31 -8.16 29.34
CA SER A 290 6.16 -8.75 30.68
C SER A 290 4.74 -8.61 31.24
N ASP A 291 4.37 -9.46 32.22
CA ASP A 291 3.05 -9.41 32.86
C ASP A 291 2.74 -8.01 33.46
N ASN A 292 3.74 -7.34 34.02
CA ASN A 292 3.55 -5.97 34.53
C ASN A 292 3.24 -4.97 33.41
N GLN A 293 3.86 -5.13 32.25
CA GLN A 293 3.59 -4.28 31.08
C GLN A 293 2.23 -4.57 30.45
N LEU A 294 1.73 -5.81 30.53
CA LEU A 294 0.40 -6.20 30.04
C LEU A 294 -0.72 -5.43 30.74
N SER A 295 -0.54 -5.01 31.99
CA SER A 295 -1.54 -4.21 32.71
C SER A 295 -1.83 -2.87 32.03
N TYR A 296 -0.86 -2.31 31.28
CA TYR A 296 -1.03 -1.04 30.56
C TYR A 296 -1.81 -1.14 29.25
N ILE A 297 -2.09 -2.36 28.79
CA ILE A 297 -2.84 -2.62 27.54
C ILE A 297 -4.08 -3.48 27.77
N THR A 298 -4.47 -3.72 29.03
CA THR A 298 -5.58 -4.58 29.41
C THR A 298 -6.62 -3.77 30.19
N ASN A 299 -7.84 -3.68 29.67
CA ASN A 299 -8.96 -2.97 30.29
C ASN A 299 -8.62 -1.52 30.70
N VAL A 300 -7.82 -0.84 29.90
CA VAL A 300 -7.46 0.55 30.12
C VAL A 300 -8.38 1.50 29.33
N GLY A 301 -8.47 2.75 29.80
CA GLY A 301 -9.26 3.78 29.12
C GLY A 301 -8.68 4.18 27.76
N ALA A 302 -9.48 4.86 26.95
CA ALA A 302 -9.02 5.41 25.69
C ALA A 302 -7.81 6.33 25.87
N GLY A 303 -6.86 6.26 24.95
CA GLY A 303 -5.61 7.05 24.99
C GLY A 303 -4.55 6.52 25.97
N HIS A 304 -4.81 5.44 26.68
CA HIS A 304 -3.83 4.76 27.54
C HIS A 304 -3.24 3.56 26.80
N GLY A 305 -1.95 3.28 27.02
CA GLY A 305 -1.29 2.17 26.37
C GLY A 305 0.18 2.05 26.71
N LEU A 306 0.86 1.19 26.01
CA LEU A 306 2.28 0.92 26.11
C LEU A 306 2.99 1.40 24.83
N ILE A 307 4.05 2.17 25.00
CA ILE A 307 4.96 2.54 23.90
C ILE A 307 6.20 1.65 23.99
N ARG A 308 6.49 0.94 22.92
CA ARG A 308 7.70 0.14 22.78
C ARG A 308 8.59 0.74 21.70
N LEU A 309 9.84 1.02 22.05
CA LEU A 309 10.92 1.43 21.15
C LEU A 309 11.89 0.28 20.94
N SER A 310 12.33 0.06 19.71
CA SER A 310 13.40 -0.88 19.44
C SER A 310 14.73 -0.34 19.98
N LEU A 311 15.44 -1.14 20.78
CA LEU A 311 16.74 -0.78 21.35
C LEU A 311 17.88 -0.77 20.32
N ILE A 312 17.64 -1.19 19.08
CA ILE A 312 18.66 -1.31 18.03
C ILE A 312 19.23 0.06 17.62
N HIS A 313 18.58 1.17 17.98
CA HIS A 313 18.96 2.53 17.58
C HIS A 313 19.34 3.47 18.74
N ILE A 314 19.60 2.95 19.92
CA ILE A 314 20.40 3.71 20.87
C ILE A 314 21.87 3.59 20.39
N SER A 315 22.17 4.27 19.27
CA SER A 315 23.55 4.45 18.83
C SER A 315 24.28 5.26 19.88
N GLU A 316 25.46 4.78 20.26
CA GLU A 316 26.38 5.55 21.09
C GLU A 316 26.53 6.96 20.52
N PRO A 317 26.55 7.99 21.39
CA PRO A 317 26.81 9.34 20.92
C PRO A 317 28.17 9.34 20.21
N THR A 318 28.16 9.64 18.93
CA THR A 318 29.39 9.92 18.17
C THR A 318 30.09 11.08 18.87
N ARG A 319 31.27 10.79 19.43
CA ARG A 319 32.20 11.79 19.96
C ARG A 319 32.74 12.67 18.86
#